data_6bafe97aa0b3eda1be82ad0beab7479c
#
_entry.id   6bafe97aa0b3eda1be82ad0beab7479c
#
_cell.length_a   1.000
_cell.length_b   1.000
_cell.length_c   1.000
_cell.angle_alpha   90.00
_cell.angle_beta   90.00
_cell.angle_gamma   90.00
#
_symmetry.space_group_name_H-M   'P 1'
#
loop_
_entity.id
_entity.type
_entity.pdbx_description
1 polymer ?
#
loop_
_entity_poly.entity_id
_entity_poly.type
_entity_poly.pdbx_seq_one_letter_code
_entity_poly.pdbx_strand_id
1 'polypeptide(L)'
;MIPPVHVPGLRLAAYGNCIINSWYDSPVAETFSAFDTFIGKVATQYPDGVLFFVLVEPGTPILNADQRKEMESIYSRWGSKMRAAAQVVEGGNLWSLTARSVMTALRLVQRRPYPTRVFSEVGEGAEWTSQYIASPDNDNAAQGILSEVQRLRSNAAA
;
A
#
# COMPACT_ATOMS: atom_id res chain seq x y z
N MET A 1 -17.40 7.14 -4.72
CA MET A 1 -16.15 7.33 -3.91
C MET A 1 -16.15 6.36 -2.74
N ILE A 2 -15.04 5.68 -2.52
CA ILE A 2 -14.89 4.77 -1.39
C ILE A 2 -14.35 5.56 -0.21
N PRO A 3 -15.05 5.61 0.94
CA PRO A 3 -14.59 6.37 2.10
C PRO A 3 -13.33 5.75 2.70
N PRO A 4 -12.46 6.58 3.29
CA PRO A 4 -11.28 6.05 4.00
C PRO A 4 -11.68 5.18 5.18
N VAL A 5 -10.81 4.23 5.52
CA VAL A 5 -11.02 3.29 6.63
C VAL A 5 -9.84 3.37 7.58
N HIS A 6 -10.14 3.39 8.87
CA HIS A 6 -9.16 3.32 9.95
C HIS A 6 -9.45 2.10 10.82
N VAL A 7 -8.48 1.23 10.95
CA VAL A 7 -8.53 0.06 11.83
C VAL A 7 -7.21 -0.03 12.61
N PRO A 8 -7.11 -0.87 13.63
CA PRO A 8 -5.85 -1.00 14.35
C PRO A 8 -4.69 -1.33 13.42
N GLY A 9 -3.64 -0.50 13.45
CA GLY A 9 -2.42 -0.67 12.67
C GLY A 9 -2.46 -0.27 11.21
N LEU A 10 -3.62 0.12 10.68
CA LEU A 10 -3.78 0.38 9.23
C LEU A 10 -4.77 1.50 8.95
N ARG A 11 -4.37 2.37 8.01
CA ARG A 11 -5.27 3.38 7.41
C ARG A 11 -5.34 3.14 5.91
N LEU A 12 -6.54 3.24 5.35
CA LEU A 12 -6.81 2.95 3.94
C LEU A 12 -7.51 4.12 3.27
N ALA A 13 -7.09 4.42 2.06
CA ALA A 13 -7.77 5.35 1.15
C ALA A 13 -7.61 4.85 -0.29
N ALA A 14 -8.40 5.40 -1.20
CA ALA A 14 -8.30 5.09 -2.61
C ALA A 14 -8.21 6.36 -3.44
N TYR A 15 -7.36 6.34 -4.45
CA TYR A 15 -7.31 7.33 -5.52
C TYR A 15 -7.41 6.60 -6.85
N GLY A 16 -8.53 6.75 -7.55
CA GLY A 16 -8.79 5.92 -8.72
C GLY A 16 -8.73 4.44 -8.34
N ASN A 17 -8.00 3.66 -9.11
CA ASN A 17 -7.78 2.23 -8.83
C ASN A 17 -6.59 1.98 -7.88
N CYS A 18 -6.01 3.02 -7.31
CA CYS A 18 -4.88 2.91 -6.40
C CYS A 18 -5.35 2.83 -4.95
N ILE A 19 -4.99 1.75 -4.28
CA ILE A 19 -5.27 1.53 -2.86
C ILE A 19 -4.06 2.00 -2.06
N ILE A 20 -4.23 3.10 -1.31
CA ILE A 20 -3.20 3.65 -0.45
C ILE A 20 -3.38 3.04 0.93
N ASN A 21 -2.39 2.30 1.39
CA ASN A 21 -2.44 1.60 2.66
C ASN A 21 -1.24 2.00 3.53
N SER A 22 -1.53 2.63 4.67
CA SER A 22 -0.55 3.13 5.61
C SER A 22 -0.51 2.24 6.86
N TRP A 23 0.57 1.49 6.99
CA TRP A 23 0.79 0.57 8.12
C TRP A 23 1.59 1.31 9.18
N TYR A 24 1.03 1.42 10.39
CA TYR A 24 1.63 2.18 11.47
C TYR A 24 1.79 1.41 12.78
N ASP A 25 1.20 0.22 12.89
CA ASP A 25 1.31 -0.64 14.06
C ASP A 25 1.06 -2.10 13.67
N SER A 26 1.24 -3.01 14.63
CA SER A 26 1.03 -4.43 14.42
C SER A 26 -0.43 -4.73 14.07
N PRO A 27 -0.69 -5.44 12.96
CA PRO A 27 -2.06 -5.77 12.57
C PRO A 27 -2.65 -6.87 13.45
N VAL A 28 -3.98 -6.80 13.60
CA VAL A 28 -4.80 -7.81 14.27
C VAL A 28 -5.78 -8.41 13.25
N ALA A 29 -6.59 -9.39 13.65
CA ALA A 29 -7.53 -10.05 12.73
C ALA A 29 -8.46 -9.05 12.02
N GLU A 30 -8.98 -8.07 12.74
CA GLU A 30 -9.81 -7.00 12.19
C GLU A 30 -9.08 -6.21 11.09
N THR A 31 -7.77 -5.97 11.26
CA THR A 31 -6.95 -5.24 10.30
C THR A 31 -6.93 -5.96 8.94
N PHE A 32 -6.64 -7.25 8.95
CA PHE A 32 -6.59 -8.05 7.73
C PHE A 32 -7.95 -8.16 7.06
N SER A 33 -9.02 -8.35 7.84
CA SER A 33 -10.39 -8.40 7.32
C SER A 33 -10.79 -7.08 6.65
N ALA A 34 -10.48 -5.95 7.28
CA ALA A 34 -10.76 -4.63 6.71
C ALA A 34 -9.97 -4.37 5.43
N PHE A 35 -8.70 -4.78 5.39
CA PHE A 35 -7.84 -4.65 4.22
C PHE A 35 -8.40 -5.45 3.04
N ASP A 36 -8.71 -6.72 3.27
CA ASP A 36 -9.28 -7.60 2.25
C ASP A 36 -10.61 -7.05 1.70
N THR A 37 -11.49 -6.59 2.57
CA THR A 37 -12.77 -5.98 2.19
C THR A 37 -12.58 -4.71 1.36
N PHE A 38 -11.63 -3.87 1.76
CA PHE A 38 -11.35 -2.61 1.03
C PHE A 38 -10.83 -2.89 -0.38
N ILE A 39 -9.91 -3.85 -0.52
CA ILE A 39 -9.41 -4.27 -1.83
C ILE A 39 -10.58 -4.72 -2.72
N GLY A 40 -11.49 -5.53 -2.18
CA GLY A 40 -12.65 -6.01 -2.90
C GLY A 40 -13.55 -4.88 -3.41
N LYS A 41 -13.76 -3.84 -2.62
CA LYS A 41 -14.55 -2.67 -3.01
C LYS A 41 -13.91 -1.93 -4.19
N VAL A 42 -12.61 -1.68 -4.11
CA VAL A 42 -11.88 -1.01 -5.20
C VAL A 42 -11.85 -1.88 -6.46
N ALA A 43 -11.56 -3.17 -6.30
CA ALA A 43 -11.51 -4.10 -7.43
C ALA A 43 -12.88 -4.23 -8.14
N THR A 44 -13.99 -4.09 -7.43
CA THR A 44 -15.33 -4.08 -8.01
C THR A 44 -15.55 -2.84 -8.89
N GLN A 45 -15.06 -1.68 -8.46
CA GLN A 45 -15.15 -0.44 -9.24
C GLN A 45 -14.18 -0.41 -10.43
N TYR A 46 -13.05 -1.11 -10.31
CA TYR A 46 -12.00 -1.13 -11.33
C TYR A 46 -11.67 -2.57 -11.72
N PRO A 47 -12.55 -3.21 -12.51
CA PRO A 47 -12.39 -4.62 -12.86
C PRO A 47 -11.14 -4.94 -13.67
N ASP A 48 -10.53 -3.93 -14.30
CA ASP A 48 -9.29 -4.09 -15.08
C ASP A 48 -8.04 -4.15 -14.21
N GLY A 49 -8.16 -3.91 -12.92
CA GLY A 49 -7.08 -4.09 -11.96
C GLY A 49 -6.88 -2.94 -11.00
N VAL A 50 -6.16 -3.23 -9.93
CA VAL A 50 -5.87 -2.29 -8.84
C VAL A 50 -4.36 -2.13 -8.65
N LEU A 51 -3.98 -1.04 -8.00
CA LEU A 51 -2.61 -0.73 -7.61
C LEU A 51 -2.51 -0.68 -6.10
N PHE A 52 -1.37 -1.08 -5.55
CA PHE A 52 -1.06 -0.88 -4.14
C PHE A 52 -0.02 0.22 -3.99
N PHE A 53 -0.31 1.18 -3.15
CA PHE A 53 0.64 2.16 -2.68
C PHE A 53 0.80 1.97 -1.18
N VAL A 54 1.87 1.26 -0.80
CA VAL A 54 2.09 0.80 0.56
C VAL A 54 3.01 1.78 1.28
N LEU A 55 2.52 2.34 2.38
CA LEU A 55 3.32 3.16 3.29
C LEU A 55 3.61 2.32 4.53
N VAL A 56 4.90 2.13 4.82
CA VAL A 56 5.31 1.54 6.10
C VAL A 56 5.81 2.70 6.96
N GLU A 57 5.00 3.12 7.91
CA GLU A 57 5.30 4.27 8.76
C GLU A 57 6.46 3.96 9.71
N PRO A 58 7.27 4.97 10.08
CA PRO A 58 8.42 4.77 10.96
C PRO A 58 8.07 4.05 12.26
N GLY A 59 8.87 3.07 12.64
CA GLY A 59 8.68 2.30 13.88
C GLY A 59 7.62 1.21 13.81
N THR A 60 7.00 0.98 12.65
CA THR A 60 6.02 -0.11 12.49
C THR A 60 6.70 -1.45 12.78
N PRO A 61 6.12 -2.29 13.66
CA PRO A 61 6.69 -3.60 13.96
C PRO A 61 6.75 -4.50 12.74
N ILE A 62 7.79 -5.33 12.65
CA ILE A 62 7.91 -6.36 11.62
C ILE A 62 6.85 -7.43 11.87
N LEU A 63 6.17 -7.88 10.82
CA LEU A 63 5.15 -8.91 10.91
C LEU A 63 5.75 -10.23 11.44
N ASN A 64 5.06 -10.88 12.39
CA ASN A 64 5.40 -12.24 12.81
C ASN A 64 5.00 -13.27 11.74
N ALA A 65 5.30 -14.54 11.97
CA ALA A 65 5.06 -15.60 11.00
C ALA A 65 3.57 -15.73 10.64
N ASP A 66 2.66 -15.65 11.61
CA ASP A 66 1.23 -15.76 11.39
C ASP A 66 0.69 -14.57 10.62
N GLN A 67 1.14 -13.36 10.96
CA GLN A 67 0.76 -12.13 10.26
C GLN A 67 1.24 -12.15 8.81
N ARG A 68 2.47 -12.62 8.55
CA ARG A 68 2.98 -12.77 7.18
C ARG A 68 2.13 -13.75 6.37
N LYS A 69 1.70 -14.83 6.99
CA LYS A 69 0.86 -15.84 6.35
C LYS A 69 -0.51 -15.27 5.95
N GLU A 70 -1.12 -14.49 6.84
CA GLU A 70 -2.36 -13.77 6.54
C GLU A 70 -2.18 -12.78 5.38
N MET A 71 -1.10 -12.01 5.41
CA MET A 71 -0.79 -11.05 4.34
C MET A 71 -0.57 -11.76 3.01
N GLU A 72 0.17 -12.86 2.99
CA GLU A 72 0.39 -13.67 1.79
C GLU A 72 -0.92 -14.22 1.22
N SER A 73 -1.83 -14.63 2.09
CA SER A 73 -3.15 -15.10 1.70
C SER A 73 -3.95 -14.00 0.97
N ILE A 74 -3.92 -12.78 1.47
CA ILE A 74 -4.56 -11.62 0.84
C ILE A 74 -3.93 -11.33 -0.52
N TYR A 75 -2.60 -11.24 -0.58
CA TYR A 75 -1.88 -11.01 -1.84
C TYR A 75 -2.14 -12.11 -2.87
N SER A 76 -2.22 -13.35 -2.43
CA SER A 76 -2.52 -14.49 -3.29
C SER A 76 -3.93 -14.39 -3.88
N ARG A 77 -4.90 -14.00 -3.05
CA ARG A 77 -6.30 -13.85 -3.48
C ARG A 77 -6.46 -12.78 -4.55
N TRP A 78 -5.76 -11.67 -4.42
CA TRP A 78 -5.90 -10.51 -5.31
C TRP A 78 -4.81 -10.41 -6.37
N GLY A 79 -3.85 -11.32 -6.39
CA GLY A 79 -2.68 -11.27 -7.27
C GLY A 79 -3.02 -11.12 -8.75
N SER A 80 -4.07 -11.78 -9.24
CA SER A 80 -4.51 -11.67 -10.63
C SER A 80 -5.13 -10.30 -10.97
N LYS A 81 -5.54 -9.54 -9.96
CA LYS A 81 -6.12 -8.19 -10.12
C LYS A 81 -5.08 -7.09 -9.91
N MET A 82 -3.90 -7.42 -9.41
CA MET A 82 -2.83 -6.46 -9.15
C MET A 82 -2.12 -6.06 -10.44
N ARG A 83 -1.96 -4.76 -10.66
CA ARG A 83 -1.23 -4.19 -11.81
C ARG A 83 0.16 -3.72 -11.42
N ALA A 84 0.34 -3.19 -10.24
CA ALA A 84 1.63 -2.74 -9.72
C ALA A 84 1.53 -2.51 -8.22
N ALA A 85 2.67 -2.55 -7.54
CA ALA A 85 2.77 -2.22 -6.12
C ALA A 85 4.01 -1.38 -5.83
N ALA A 86 3.81 -0.20 -5.26
CA ALA A 86 4.86 0.63 -4.73
C ALA A 86 4.91 0.46 -3.22
N GLN A 87 6.09 0.27 -2.66
CA GLN A 87 6.32 0.16 -1.23
C GLN A 87 7.22 1.30 -0.79
N VAL A 88 6.75 2.15 0.11
CA VAL A 88 7.48 3.34 0.56
C VAL A 88 7.85 3.19 2.02
N VAL A 89 9.15 3.24 2.31
CA VAL A 89 9.71 3.28 3.65
C VAL A 89 10.62 4.51 3.73
N GLU A 90 10.09 5.59 4.31
CA GLU A 90 10.79 6.87 4.37
C GLU A 90 11.92 6.91 5.39
N GLY A 91 12.86 7.81 5.15
CA GLY A 91 13.92 8.14 6.06
C GLY A 91 15.24 7.44 5.78
N GLY A 92 16.28 7.90 6.47
CA GLY A 92 17.65 7.38 6.37
C GLY A 92 18.16 6.76 7.66
N ASN A 93 17.29 6.54 8.66
CA ASN A 93 17.72 5.93 9.92
C ASN A 93 17.90 4.41 9.78
N LEU A 94 18.48 3.78 10.78
CA LEU A 94 18.79 2.35 10.74
C LEU A 94 17.54 1.50 10.55
N TRP A 95 16.43 1.86 11.19
CA TRP A 95 15.15 1.16 11.05
C TRP A 95 14.67 1.17 9.60
N SER A 96 14.64 2.35 8.96
CA SER A 96 14.20 2.51 7.57
C SER A 96 15.06 1.73 6.58
N LEU A 97 16.38 1.77 6.76
CA LEU A 97 17.34 1.03 5.92
C LEU A 97 17.10 -0.48 6.04
N THR A 98 16.92 -0.96 7.26
CA THR A 98 16.66 -2.39 7.53
C THR A 98 15.32 -2.80 6.93
N ALA A 99 14.26 -2.02 7.13
CA ALA A 99 12.94 -2.31 6.59
C ALA A 99 12.96 -2.38 5.06
N ARG A 100 13.60 -1.42 4.39
CA ARG A 100 13.74 -1.44 2.91
C ARG A 100 14.51 -2.65 2.42
N SER A 101 15.58 -3.04 3.13
CA SER A 101 16.37 -4.21 2.79
C SER A 101 15.57 -5.49 2.90
N VAL A 102 14.79 -5.66 3.97
CA VAL A 102 13.90 -6.81 4.16
C VAL A 102 12.85 -6.87 3.06
N MET A 103 12.19 -5.76 2.75
CA MET A 103 11.16 -5.71 1.72
C MET A 103 11.73 -6.00 0.33
N THR A 104 12.93 -5.49 0.02
CA THR A 104 13.60 -5.76 -1.24
C THR A 104 13.97 -7.25 -1.36
N ALA A 105 14.49 -7.84 -0.29
CA ALA A 105 14.83 -9.26 -0.26
C ALA A 105 13.59 -10.14 -0.46
N LEU A 106 12.48 -9.83 0.22
CA LEU A 106 11.21 -10.55 0.06
C LEU A 106 10.69 -10.46 -1.37
N ARG A 107 10.80 -9.30 -2.00
CA ARG A 107 10.41 -9.12 -3.40
C ARG A 107 11.16 -10.03 -4.34
N LEU A 108 12.46 -10.21 -4.13
CA LEU A 108 13.29 -11.08 -4.95
C LEU A 108 12.93 -12.56 -4.81
N VAL A 109 12.49 -12.96 -3.62
CA VAL A 109 12.11 -14.35 -3.31
C VAL A 109 10.68 -14.65 -3.75
N GLN A 110 9.75 -13.72 -3.58
CA GLN A 110 8.31 -13.92 -3.80
C GLN A 110 7.84 -13.62 -5.22
N ARG A 111 8.63 -13.69 -6.22
CA ARG A 111 8.30 -13.47 -7.65
C ARG A 111 6.82 -13.18 -7.93
N ARG A 112 6.42 -11.92 -7.83
CA ARG A 112 5.03 -11.51 -8.09
C ARG A 112 4.82 -11.27 -9.58
N PRO A 113 3.63 -11.59 -10.14
CA PRO A 113 3.35 -11.44 -11.57
C PRO A 113 3.10 -9.98 -12.00
N TYR A 114 3.41 -9.00 -11.17
CA TYR A 114 3.22 -7.58 -11.43
C TYR A 114 4.44 -6.77 -10.97
N PRO A 115 4.72 -5.60 -11.56
CA PRO A 115 5.82 -4.75 -11.13
C PRO A 115 5.68 -4.35 -9.65
N THR A 116 6.76 -4.54 -8.90
CA THR A 116 6.84 -4.14 -7.47
C THR A 116 8.15 -3.40 -7.26
N ARG A 117 8.09 -2.24 -6.59
CA ARG A 117 9.28 -1.43 -6.35
C ARG A 117 9.25 -0.79 -4.96
N VAL A 118 10.42 -0.69 -4.34
CA VAL A 118 10.61 -0.07 -3.02
C VAL A 118 11.22 1.31 -3.18
N PHE A 119 10.66 2.29 -2.46
CA PHE A 119 11.09 3.69 -2.51
C PHE A 119 11.42 4.19 -1.11
N SER A 120 12.31 5.19 -1.04
CA SER A 120 12.62 5.91 0.19
C SER A 120 11.85 7.23 0.33
N GLU A 121 11.15 7.66 -0.72
CA GLU A 121 10.39 8.90 -0.74
C GLU A 121 9.00 8.69 -1.35
N VAL A 122 8.00 9.30 -0.71
CA VAL A 122 6.60 9.21 -1.16
C VAL A 122 6.44 9.79 -2.57
N GLY A 123 7.09 10.92 -2.86
CA GLY A 123 7.01 11.57 -4.17
C GLY A 123 7.48 10.68 -5.31
N GLU A 124 8.61 10.00 -5.14
CA GLU A 124 9.14 9.08 -6.14
C GLU A 124 8.20 7.88 -6.35
N GLY A 125 7.66 7.35 -5.26
CA GLY A 125 6.68 6.27 -5.32
C GLY A 125 5.41 6.68 -6.06
N ALA A 126 4.90 7.87 -5.79
CA ALA A 126 3.71 8.41 -6.44
C ALA A 126 3.92 8.62 -7.95
N GLU A 127 5.07 9.15 -8.34
CA GLU A 127 5.43 9.32 -9.75
C GLU A 127 5.47 7.98 -10.48
N TRP A 128 6.12 6.99 -9.90
CA TRP A 128 6.20 5.66 -10.49
C TRP A 128 4.82 5.01 -10.60
N THR A 129 4.00 5.11 -9.55
CA THR A 129 2.66 4.53 -9.51
C THR A 129 1.72 5.19 -10.51
N SER A 130 1.88 6.49 -10.74
CA SER A 130 1.04 7.26 -11.66
C SER A 130 1.02 6.69 -13.08
N GLN A 131 2.07 6.00 -13.49
CA GLN A 131 2.17 5.38 -14.81
C GLN A 131 1.14 4.28 -15.04
N TYR A 132 0.64 3.67 -13.95
CA TYR A 132 -0.28 2.54 -14.00
C TYR A 132 -1.71 2.91 -13.65
N ILE A 133 -1.97 4.17 -13.30
CA ILE A 133 -3.27 4.56 -12.77
C ILE A 133 -4.34 4.62 -13.87
N ALA A 134 -5.51 4.06 -13.55
CA ALA A 134 -6.70 4.15 -14.40
C ALA A 134 -7.56 5.31 -13.90
N SER A 135 -7.27 6.52 -14.37
CA SER A 135 -8.01 7.72 -14.06
C SER A 135 -8.14 8.60 -15.30
N PRO A 136 -9.27 9.26 -15.51
CA PRO A 136 -9.42 10.20 -16.62
C PRO A 136 -8.49 11.43 -16.49
N ASP A 137 -7.96 11.70 -15.29
CA ASP A 137 -7.06 12.83 -15.02
C ASP A 137 -5.64 12.31 -14.73
N ASN A 138 -5.04 11.64 -15.71
CA ASN A 138 -3.71 11.04 -15.57
C ASN A 138 -2.59 12.08 -15.36
N ASP A 139 -2.79 13.30 -15.82
CA ASP A 139 -1.75 14.35 -15.73
C ASP A 139 -1.48 14.78 -14.28
N ASN A 140 -2.42 14.54 -13.37
CA ASN A 140 -2.32 14.89 -11.96
C ASN A 140 -2.36 13.68 -11.02
N ALA A 141 -2.17 12.47 -11.53
CA ALA A 141 -2.32 11.24 -10.75
C ALA A 141 -1.33 11.18 -9.58
N ALA A 142 -0.06 11.54 -9.80
CA ALA A 142 0.94 11.58 -8.73
C ALA A 142 0.53 12.54 -7.62
N GLN A 143 0.07 13.73 -7.97
CA GLN A 143 -0.41 14.73 -7.01
C GLN A 143 -1.66 14.23 -6.27
N GLY A 144 -2.55 13.52 -6.95
CA GLY A 144 -3.72 12.91 -6.33
C GLY A 144 -3.35 11.89 -5.26
N ILE A 145 -2.38 11.03 -5.54
CA ILE A 145 -1.85 10.06 -4.57
C ILE A 145 -1.23 10.80 -3.37
N LEU A 146 -0.40 11.80 -3.63
CA LEU A 146 0.24 12.60 -2.57
C LEU A 146 -0.79 13.29 -1.66
N SER A 147 -1.85 13.83 -2.24
CA SER A 147 -2.92 14.48 -1.48
C SER A 147 -3.65 13.49 -0.56
N GLU A 148 -3.91 12.28 -1.03
CA GLU A 148 -4.53 11.24 -0.21
C GLU A 148 -3.60 10.78 0.91
N VAL A 149 -2.30 10.64 0.64
CA VAL A 149 -1.30 10.33 1.68
C VAL A 149 -1.29 11.39 2.77
N GLN A 150 -1.27 12.67 2.39
CA GLN A 150 -1.31 13.77 3.35
C GLN A 150 -2.59 13.75 4.18
N ARG A 151 -3.73 13.49 3.54
CA ARG A 151 -5.02 13.38 4.23
C ARG A 151 -5.03 12.25 5.26
N LEU A 152 -4.54 11.08 4.90
CA LEU A 152 -4.43 9.94 5.83
C LEU A 152 -3.55 10.28 7.04
N ARG A 153 -2.42 10.94 6.80
CA ARG A 153 -1.49 11.31 7.86
C ARG A 153 -2.03 12.43 8.75
N SER A 154 -2.73 13.40 8.19
CA SER A 154 -3.35 14.51 8.93
C SER A 154 -4.46 14.01 9.85
N ASN A 155 -5.30 13.11 9.38
CA ASN A 155 -6.38 12.51 10.17
C ASN A 155 -5.83 11.63 11.31
N ALA A 156 -4.62 11.12 11.17
CA ALA A 156 -3.95 10.35 12.21
C ALA A 156 -3.48 11.23 13.38
N ALA A 157 -3.15 12.51 13.12
CA ALA A 157 -2.67 13.45 14.13
C ALA A 157 -3.81 14.09 14.95
N ALA A 158 -5.07 13.89 14.55
CA ALA A 158 -6.25 14.37 15.27
C ALA A 158 -6.73 13.33 16.36
#